data_6dc504d4c2b5371cc5c89717e94c37d8
#
_entry.id   6dc504d4c2b5371cc5c89717e94c37d8
#
_cell.length_a   1.000
_cell.length_b   1.000
_cell.length_c   1.000
_cell.angle_alpha   90.00
_cell.angle_beta   90.00
_cell.angle_gamma   90.00
#
_symmetry.space_group_name_H-M   'P 1'
#
loop_
_entity.id
_entity.type
_entity.pdbx_description
1 polymer ?
#
loop_
_entity_poly.entity_id
_entity_poly.type
_entity_poly.pdbx_seq_one_letter_code
_entity_poly.pdbx_strand_id
1 'polypeptide(L)'
;MSAASQAIVDLLAPHVERISPDDLSFATSADASLRVMKAVDNPDVALDDVARIVTAEPLLSAKVVRMANSVALNPSGRAITDVKQAVMRVGLAPIRSLAMALTLDQVRHSQRMAPCRQLVNRLWERCVHVAALAYVVGRRLSSLPADEAMLAGIVHDLGRFYLLGVAAEHHPELLKDQATLVIALDELDRTAGRRLLEALGLPPTIVDAVAQRGVFGGSMPPQSLSDVLFLACWLAPSANPFEDPELRETARAQEGAALGLDRQTIADFVTASGDEIYSIALALEA
;
A
#
# COMPACT_ATOMS: atom_id res chain seq x y z
N MET A 1 16.74 -2.44 -22.18
CA MET A 1 17.47 -1.89 -21.02
C MET A 1 18.82 -1.35 -21.47
N SER A 2 19.25 -0.17 -20.96
CA SER A 2 20.60 0.34 -21.24
C SER A 2 21.66 -0.42 -20.43
N ALA A 3 22.95 -0.36 -20.86
CA ALA A 3 24.04 -0.95 -20.08
C ALA A 3 24.15 -0.33 -18.66
N ALA A 4 23.83 0.96 -18.53
CA ALA A 4 23.80 1.64 -17.23
C ALA A 4 22.69 1.09 -16.33
N SER A 5 21.48 0.87 -16.86
CA SER A 5 20.37 0.29 -16.10
C SER A 5 20.68 -1.15 -15.67
N GLN A 6 21.29 -1.95 -16.54
CA GLN A 6 21.73 -3.31 -16.20
C GLN A 6 22.74 -3.32 -15.06
N ALA A 7 23.73 -2.42 -15.09
CA ALA A 7 24.73 -2.33 -14.02
C ALA A 7 24.07 -2.01 -12.65
N ILE A 8 23.02 -1.19 -12.61
CA ILE A 8 22.29 -0.91 -11.36
C ILE A 8 21.48 -2.14 -10.92
N VAL A 9 20.84 -2.85 -11.83
CA VAL A 9 20.15 -4.11 -11.52
C VAL A 9 21.12 -5.11 -10.90
N ASP A 10 22.30 -5.27 -11.50
CA ASP A 10 23.33 -6.18 -11.01
C ASP A 10 23.87 -5.81 -9.62
N LEU A 11 23.86 -4.52 -9.27
CA LEU A 11 24.22 -4.04 -7.91
C LEU A 11 23.13 -4.32 -6.88
N LEU A 12 21.86 -4.17 -7.25
CA LEU A 12 20.72 -4.29 -6.32
C LEU A 12 20.21 -5.74 -6.20
N ALA A 13 20.32 -6.56 -7.24
CA ALA A 13 19.81 -7.93 -7.27
C ALA A 13 20.31 -8.82 -6.11
N PRO A 14 21.60 -8.79 -5.70
CA PRO A 14 22.08 -9.57 -4.57
C PRO A 14 21.38 -9.24 -3.24
N HIS A 15 20.91 -7.98 -3.06
CA HIS A 15 20.15 -7.61 -1.88
C HIS A 15 18.75 -8.21 -1.92
N VAL A 16 18.11 -8.25 -3.10
CA VAL A 16 16.82 -8.89 -3.30
C VAL A 16 16.88 -10.39 -3.02
N GLU A 17 17.95 -11.05 -3.44
CA GLU A 17 18.15 -12.49 -3.21
C GLU A 17 18.30 -12.86 -1.73
N ARG A 18 18.81 -11.93 -0.91
CA ARG A 18 19.08 -12.14 0.52
C ARG A 18 17.98 -11.64 1.43
N ILE A 19 16.86 -11.15 0.89
CA ILE A 19 15.75 -10.65 1.71
C ILE A 19 15.35 -11.70 2.76
N SER A 20 15.34 -11.27 4.01
CA SER A 20 14.96 -12.05 5.18
C SER A 20 13.92 -11.27 6.02
N PRO A 21 13.20 -11.92 6.94
CA PRO A 21 12.32 -11.23 7.88
C PRO A 21 13.01 -10.13 8.71
N ASP A 22 14.32 -10.29 8.97
CA ASP A 22 15.11 -9.33 9.75
C ASP A 22 15.41 -8.04 8.98
N ASP A 23 15.42 -8.07 7.64
CA ASP A 23 15.60 -6.88 6.80
C ASP A 23 14.43 -5.89 6.89
N LEU A 24 13.32 -6.36 7.43
CA LEU A 24 12.12 -5.57 7.68
C LEU A 24 12.08 -4.98 9.10
N SER A 25 13.07 -5.27 9.93
CA SER A 25 13.25 -4.64 11.24
C SER A 25 13.73 -3.18 11.10
N PHE A 26 12.95 -2.39 10.37
CA PHE A 26 13.30 -1.04 9.93
C PHE A 26 13.38 0.02 11.03
N ALA A 27 12.98 -0.27 12.24
CA ALA A 27 13.20 0.59 13.42
C ALA A 27 12.67 -0.12 14.68
N THR A 28 13.28 0.19 15.81
CA THR A 28 12.90 -0.29 17.16
C THR A 28 11.45 0.01 17.57
N SER A 29 10.76 0.91 16.88
CA SER A 29 9.34 1.23 17.06
C SER A 29 8.37 0.37 16.24
N ALA A 30 8.86 -0.40 15.25
CA ALA A 30 8.04 -1.32 14.46
C ALA A 30 7.54 -2.54 15.28
N ASP A 31 8.17 -2.84 16.41
CA ASP A 31 7.80 -3.98 17.28
C ASP A 31 6.32 -3.97 17.68
N ALA A 32 5.76 -2.82 17.92
CA ALA A 32 4.36 -2.68 18.33
C ALA A 32 3.39 -3.03 17.19
N SER A 33 3.62 -2.46 16.01
CA SER A 33 2.80 -2.74 14.81
C SER A 33 2.93 -4.21 14.40
N LEU A 34 4.13 -4.79 14.48
CA LEU A 34 4.37 -6.20 14.22
C LEU A 34 3.66 -7.10 15.26
N ARG A 35 3.62 -6.71 16.54
CA ARG A 35 2.83 -7.44 17.57
C ARG A 35 1.35 -7.43 17.24
N VAL A 36 0.80 -6.27 16.80
CA VAL A 36 -0.60 -6.18 16.40
C VAL A 36 -0.86 -7.09 15.20
N MET A 37 -0.01 -7.05 14.18
CA MET A 37 -0.14 -7.91 13.00
C MET A 37 -0.13 -9.39 13.37
N LYS A 38 0.82 -9.83 14.20
CA LYS A 38 0.87 -11.22 14.70
C LYS A 38 -0.36 -11.61 15.52
N ALA A 39 -0.89 -10.68 16.32
CA ALA A 39 -2.09 -10.94 17.10
C ALA A 39 -3.33 -11.10 16.17
N VAL A 40 -3.46 -10.24 15.18
CA VAL A 40 -4.57 -10.29 14.21
C VAL A 40 -4.49 -11.53 13.30
N ASP A 41 -3.30 -12.08 13.09
CA ASP A 41 -3.10 -13.32 12.31
C ASP A 41 -3.49 -14.58 13.06
N ASN A 42 -3.66 -14.50 14.38
CA ASN A 42 -4.14 -15.63 15.19
C ASN A 42 -5.67 -15.76 15.02
N PRO A 43 -6.18 -16.86 14.43
CA PRO A 43 -7.62 -17.05 14.22
C PRO A 43 -8.42 -17.12 15.52
N ASP A 44 -7.78 -17.46 16.65
CA ASP A 44 -8.40 -17.60 17.96
C ASP A 44 -8.30 -16.31 18.80
N VAL A 45 -7.77 -15.22 18.24
CA VAL A 45 -7.58 -13.96 18.99
C VAL A 45 -8.92 -13.33 19.38
N ALA A 46 -9.09 -12.98 20.64
CA ALA A 46 -10.23 -12.20 21.08
C ALA A 46 -10.06 -10.72 20.71
N LEU A 47 -11.15 -10.08 20.26
CA LEU A 47 -11.15 -8.64 19.95
C LEU A 47 -10.69 -7.78 21.13
N ASP A 48 -10.97 -8.22 22.35
CA ASP A 48 -10.54 -7.55 23.58
C ASP A 48 -9.02 -7.58 23.77
N ASP A 49 -8.36 -8.65 23.32
CA ASP A 49 -6.90 -8.75 23.35
C ASP A 49 -6.27 -7.81 22.35
N VAL A 50 -6.82 -7.75 21.13
CA VAL A 50 -6.37 -6.80 20.12
C VAL A 50 -6.62 -5.37 20.59
N ALA A 51 -7.78 -5.07 21.19
CA ALA A 51 -8.07 -3.74 21.74
C ALA A 51 -7.05 -3.31 22.81
N ARG A 52 -6.59 -4.24 23.67
CA ARG A 52 -5.54 -3.95 24.66
C ARG A 52 -4.20 -3.63 23.99
N ILE A 53 -3.81 -4.39 22.97
CA ILE A 53 -2.55 -4.16 22.24
C ILE A 53 -2.63 -2.82 21.51
N VAL A 54 -3.73 -2.54 20.80
CA VAL A 54 -3.96 -1.26 20.09
C VAL A 54 -3.92 -0.09 21.06
N THR A 55 -4.58 -0.21 22.24
CA THR A 55 -4.60 0.86 23.26
C THR A 55 -3.22 1.18 23.81
N ALA A 56 -2.30 0.23 23.83
CA ALA A 56 -0.91 0.44 24.26
C ALA A 56 -0.09 1.26 23.25
N GLU A 57 -0.62 1.46 22.02
CA GLU A 57 0.07 2.14 20.91
C GLU A 57 -0.69 3.41 20.50
N PRO A 58 -0.31 4.59 20.99
CA PRO A 58 -1.07 5.82 20.80
C PRO A 58 -1.34 6.18 19.33
N LEU A 59 -0.34 6.02 18.45
CA LEU A 59 -0.48 6.33 17.03
C LEU A 59 -1.44 5.37 16.35
N LEU A 60 -1.34 4.07 16.63
CA LEU A 60 -2.27 3.09 16.09
C LEU A 60 -3.68 3.27 16.62
N SER A 61 -3.82 3.59 17.93
CA SER A 61 -5.10 3.94 18.54
C SER A 61 -5.79 5.09 17.81
N ALA A 62 -5.04 6.17 17.52
CA ALA A 62 -5.57 7.32 16.79
C ALA A 62 -6.02 6.94 15.38
N LYS A 63 -5.24 6.13 14.65
CA LYS A 63 -5.60 5.63 13.31
C LYS A 63 -6.86 4.75 13.36
N VAL A 64 -6.98 3.85 14.33
CA VAL A 64 -8.13 2.95 14.50
C VAL A 64 -9.39 3.75 14.82
N VAL A 65 -9.32 4.73 15.73
CA VAL A 65 -10.46 5.61 16.06
C VAL A 65 -10.86 6.44 14.84
N ARG A 66 -9.91 6.96 14.08
CA ARG A 66 -10.18 7.72 12.85
C ARG A 66 -10.83 6.83 11.79
N MET A 67 -10.33 5.63 11.57
CA MET A 67 -10.93 4.67 10.64
C MET A 67 -12.37 4.30 11.06
N ALA A 68 -12.62 4.07 12.34
CA ALA A 68 -13.95 3.79 12.86
C ALA A 68 -14.95 4.95 12.62
N ASN A 69 -14.47 6.18 12.51
CA ASN A 69 -15.25 7.38 12.22
C ASN A 69 -15.26 7.78 10.73
N SER A 70 -14.61 6.98 9.86
CA SER A 70 -14.63 7.24 8.41
C SER A 70 -16.06 7.12 7.85
N VAL A 71 -16.31 7.81 6.75
CA VAL A 71 -17.62 7.74 6.04
C VAL A 71 -17.96 6.29 5.67
N ALA A 72 -16.95 5.49 5.32
CA ALA A 72 -17.11 4.09 4.98
C ALA A 72 -17.66 3.23 6.13
N LEU A 73 -17.20 3.47 7.36
CA LEU A 73 -17.53 2.62 8.51
C LEU A 73 -18.51 3.26 9.49
N ASN A 74 -18.80 4.57 9.37
CA ASN A 74 -19.71 5.30 10.25
C ASN A 74 -20.75 6.10 9.48
N PRO A 75 -21.63 5.46 8.71
CA PRO A 75 -22.66 6.15 7.93
C PRO A 75 -23.67 6.91 8.81
N SER A 76 -23.79 6.55 10.09
CA SER A 76 -24.67 7.25 11.05
C SER A 76 -24.10 8.58 11.57
N GLY A 77 -22.82 8.86 11.36
CA GLY A 77 -22.11 10.04 11.87
C GLY A 77 -21.94 10.08 13.39
N ARG A 78 -22.36 9.04 14.14
CA ARG A 78 -22.17 9.00 15.59
C ARG A 78 -20.70 8.77 15.93
N ALA A 79 -20.04 9.79 16.48
CA ALA A 79 -18.62 9.74 16.80
C ALA A 79 -18.28 8.64 17.82
N ILE A 80 -17.21 7.90 17.53
CA ILE A 80 -16.57 6.95 18.43
C ILE A 80 -15.27 7.59 18.92
N THR A 81 -15.09 7.58 20.24
CA THR A 81 -13.88 8.10 20.90
C THR A 81 -13.15 7.03 21.71
N ASP A 82 -13.83 5.91 21.98
CA ASP A 82 -13.30 4.79 22.74
C ASP A 82 -12.60 3.78 21.81
N VAL A 83 -11.35 3.40 22.14
CA VAL A 83 -10.53 2.51 21.30
C VAL A 83 -11.14 1.12 21.17
N LYS A 84 -11.71 0.57 22.26
CA LYS A 84 -12.34 -0.75 22.22
C LYS A 84 -13.54 -0.76 21.28
N GLN A 85 -14.40 0.27 21.36
CA GLN A 85 -15.52 0.42 20.43
C GLN A 85 -15.04 0.61 18.98
N ALA A 86 -13.95 1.36 18.79
CA ALA A 86 -13.34 1.54 17.48
C ALA A 86 -12.83 0.22 16.91
N VAL A 87 -12.10 -0.58 17.69
CA VAL A 87 -11.63 -1.93 17.30
C VAL A 87 -12.81 -2.83 16.91
N MET A 88 -13.87 -2.84 17.70
CA MET A 88 -15.08 -3.64 17.42
C MET A 88 -15.77 -3.21 16.12
N ARG A 89 -15.77 -1.91 15.78
CA ARG A 89 -16.36 -1.40 14.53
C ARG A 89 -15.48 -1.67 13.33
N VAL A 90 -14.19 -1.43 13.46
CA VAL A 90 -13.21 -1.56 12.37
C VAL A 90 -13.00 -3.03 12.00
N GLY A 91 -12.93 -3.91 13.00
CA GLY A 91 -12.60 -5.32 12.80
C GLY A 91 -11.10 -5.58 12.64
N LEU A 92 -10.73 -6.87 12.58
CA LEU A 92 -9.32 -7.28 12.60
C LEU A 92 -8.57 -6.96 11.30
N ALA A 93 -9.21 -7.19 10.15
CA ALA A 93 -8.53 -7.05 8.86
C ALA A 93 -8.08 -5.59 8.55
N PRO A 94 -8.92 -4.54 8.73
CA PRO A 94 -8.44 -3.17 8.58
C PRO A 94 -7.40 -2.76 9.62
N ILE A 95 -7.44 -3.32 10.83
CA ILE A 95 -6.41 -3.06 11.85
C ILE A 95 -5.04 -3.55 11.38
N ARG A 96 -4.96 -4.68 10.67
CA ARG A 96 -3.74 -5.14 10.01
C ARG A 96 -3.22 -4.10 9.01
N SER A 97 -4.10 -3.57 8.16
CA SER A 97 -3.73 -2.54 7.17
C SER A 97 -3.22 -1.26 7.84
N LEU A 98 -3.86 -0.82 8.93
CA LEU A 98 -3.43 0.34 9.71
C LEU A 98 -2.07 0.12 10.38
N ALA A 99 -1.83 -1.07 10.93
CA ALA A 99 -0.53 -1.43 11.51
C ALA A 99 0.58 -1.46 10.45
N MET A 100 0.28 -1.99 9.26
CA MET A 100 1.22 -1.98 8.13
C MET A 100 1.48 -0.55 7.65
N ALA A 101 0.44 0.27 7.51
CA ALA A 101 0.57 1.68 7.15
C ALA A 101 1.47 2.43 8.15
N LEU A 102 1.28 2.21 9.45
CA LEU A 102 2.12 2.81 10.49
C LEU A 102 3.59 2.35 10.37
N THR A 103 3.82 1.06 10.09
CA THR A 103 5.17 0.54 9.87
C THR A 103 5.86 1.21 8.69
N LEU A 104 5.18 1.32 7.55
CA LEU A 104 5.72 1.96 6.36
C LEU A 104 5.96 3.46 6.56
N ASP A 105 5.09 4.13 7.32
CA ASP A 105 5.27 5.53 7.68
C ASP A 105 6.52 5.75 8.54
N GLN A 106 6.80 4.85 9.48
CA GLN A 106 8.03 4.87 10.28
C GLN A 106 9.29 4.64 9.43
N VAL A 107 9.23 3.67 8.49
CA VAL A 107 10.30 3.45 7.51
C VAL A 107 10.59 4.72 6.72
N ARG A 108 9.55 5.35 6.19
CA ARG A 108 9.64 6.61 5.42
C ARG A 108 10.35 7.72 6.19
N HIS A 109 10.12 7.82 7.50
CA HIS A 109 10.72 8.84 8.37
C HIS A 109 12.11 8.47 8.91
N SER A 110 12.57 7.25 8.69
CA SER A 110 13.88 6.79 9.15
C SER A 110 15.04 7.60 8.56
N GLN A 111 16.17 7.61 9.25
CA GLN A 111 17.41 8.26 8.77
C GLN A 111 17.92 7.61 7.48
N ARG A 112 17.70 6.31 7.32
CA ARG A 112 18.04 5.56 6.11
C ARG A 112 17.41 6.17 4.86
N MET A 113 16.18 6.68 4.96
CA MET A 113 15.44 7.29 3.84
C MET A 113 15.74 8.78 3.63
N ALA A 114 16.58 9.39 4.47
CA ALA A 114 16.88 10.83 4.36
C ALA A 114 17.40 11.26 2.97
N PRO A 115 18.29 10.48 2.29
CA PRO A 115 18.81 10.87 0.97
C PRO A 115 17.76 10.86 -0.15
N CYS A 116 16.67 10.10 -0.01
CA CYS A 116 15.59 9.98 -1.00
C CYS A 116 14.21 10.42 -0.47
N ARG A 117 14.18 11.25 0.57
CA ARG A 117 12.96 11.67 1.30
C ARG A 117 11.81 12.15 0.42
N GLN A 118 12.09 13.00 -0.57
CA GLN A 118 11.04 13.53 -1.44
C GLN A 118 10.40 12.43 -2.30
N LEU A 119 11.21 11.51 -2.80
CA LEU A 119 10.75 10.39 -3.63
C LEU A 119 9.89 9.43 -2.80
N VAL A 120 10.37 9.08 -1.61
CA VAL A 120 9.67 8.20 -0.67
C VAL A 120 8.36 8.82 -0.17
N ASN A 121 8.29 10.14 0.04
CA ASN A 121 7.06 10.81 0.42
C ASN A 121 5.99 10.74 -0.69
N ARG A 122 6.37 10.96 -1.95
CA ARG A 122 5.44 10.82 -3.09
C ARG A 122 4.97 9.37 -3.27
N LEU A 123 5.87 8.41 -3.05
CA LEU A 123 5.53 7.00 -3.10
C LEU A 123 4.52 6.63 -2.01
N TRP A 124 4.74 7.14 -0.80
CA TRP A 124 3.81 6.96 0.33
C TRP A 124 2.43 7.55 0.06
N GLU A 125 2.36 8.80 -0.38
CA GLU A 125 1.10 9.46 -0.76
C GLU A 125 0.32 8.61 -1.77
N ARG A 126 1.03 8.05 -2.76
CA ARG A 126 0.42 7.14 -3.72
C ARG A 126 -0.10 5.87 -3.05
N CYS A 127 0.68 5.22 -2.19
CA CYS A 127 0.25 4.01 -1.47
C CYS A 127 -1.04 4.24 -0.68
N VAL A 128 -1.15 5.37 -0.01
CA VAL A 128 -2.36 5.76 0.75
C VAL A 128 -3.57 5.92 -0.17
N HIS A 129 -3.42 6.65 -1.28
CA HIS A 129 -4.50 6.83 -2.26
C HIS A 129 -4.91 5.50 -2.91
N VAL A 130 -3.96 4.67 -3.30
CA VAL A 130 -4.24 3.35 -3.89
C VAL A 130 -4.94 2.45 -2.88
N ALA A 131 -4.53 2.46 -1.61
CA ALA A 131 -5.19 1.66 -0.58
C ALA A 131 -6.64 2.08 -0.34
N ALA A 132 -6.90 3.38 -0.24
CA ALA A 132 -8.25 3.91 -0.08
C ALA A 132 -9.14 3.58 -1.29
N LEU A 133 -8.62 3.75 -2.51
CA LEU A 133 -9.30 3.38 -3.75
C LEU A 133 -9.55 1.88 -3.84
N ALA A 134 -8.55 1.04 -3.50
CA ALA A 134 -8.70 -0.41 -3.53
C ALA A 134 -9.81 -0.88 -2.58
N TYR A 135 -9.92 -0.28 -1.38
CA TYR A 135 -11.03 -0.55 -0.47
C TYR A 135 -12.37 -0.21 -1.12
N VAL A 136 -12.52 0.99 -1.69
CA VAL A 136 -13.79 1.47 -2.26
C VAL A 136 -14.15 0.69 -3.54
N VAL A 137 -13.18 0.41 -4.41
CA VAL A 137 -13.38 -0.42 -5.61
C VAL A 137 -13.78 -1.84 -5.20
N GLY A 138 -13.07 -2.45 -4.25
CA GLY A 138 -13.42 -3.77 -3.71
C GLY A 138 -14.84 -3.82 -3.19
N ARG A 139 -15.24 -2.83 -2.40
CA ARG A 139 -16.55 -2.74 -1.76
C ARG A 139 -17.70 -2.44 -2.72
N ARG A 140 -17.50 -1.57 -3.72
CA ARG A 140 -18.57 -1.04 -4.58
C ARG A 140 -18.66 -1.71 -5.94
N LEU A 141 -17.53 -2.20 -6.46
CA LEU A 141 -17.46 -2.74 -7.83
C LEU A 141 -17.16 -4.23 -7.87
N SER A 142 -16.96 -4.89 -6.72
CA SER A 142 -16.68 -6.32 -6.69
C SER A 142 -17.37 -7.01 -5.51
N SER A 143 -17.30 -8.34 -5.46
CA SER A 143 -17.69 -9.15 -4.30
C SER A 143 -16.49 -9.59 -3.45
N LEU A 144 -15.31 -9.03 -3.73
CA LEU A 144 -14.06 -9.39 -3.06
C LEU A 144 -13.94 -8.67 -1.70
N PRO A 145 -13.13 -9.23 -0.78
CA PRO A 145 -12.91 -8.60 0.51
C PRO A 145 -12.22 -7.23 0.37
N ALA A 146 -12.96 -6.15 0.65
CA ALA A 146 -12.46 -4.79 0.53
C ALA A 146 -11.25 -4.52 1.45
N ASP A 147 -11.23 -5.16 2.62
CA ASP A 147 -10.13 -5.04 3.58
C ASP A 147 -8.83 -5.65 3.06
N GLU A 148 -8.90 -6.80 2.35
CA GLU A 148 -7.74 -7.40 1.68
C GLU A 148 -7.26 -6.51 0.52
N ALA A 149 -8.19 -5.92 -0.22
CA ALA A 149 -7.85 -4.98 -1.28
C ALA A 149 -7.13 -3.73 -0.72
N MET A 150 -7.57 -3.20 0.43
CA MET A 150 -6.90 -2.10 1.12
C MET A 150 -5.48 -2.49 1.53
N LEU A 151 -5.31 -3.70 2.11
CA LEU A 151 -3.98 -4.19 2.49
C LEU A 151 -3.07 -4.33 1.26
N ALA A 152 -3.56 -4.92 0.17
CA ALA A 152 -2.82 -5.00 -1.08
C ALA A 152 -2.42 -3.60 -1.58
N GLY A 153 -3.31 -2.62 -1.46
CA GLY A 153 -3.05 -1.22 -1.82
C GLY A 153 -1.95 -0.57 -0.98
N ILE A 154 -1.89 -0.83 0.34
CA ILE A 154 -0.86 -0.24 1.20
C ILE A 154 0.54 -0.82 0.92
N VAL A 155 0.60 -2.10 0.54
CA VAL A 155 1.88 -2.82 0.36
C VAL A 155 2.34 -2.95 -1.09
N HIS A 156 1.56 -2.44 -2.05
CA HIS A 156 1.81 -2.71 -3.48
C HIS A 156 3.18 -2.22 -3.99
N ASP A 157 3.74 -1.18 -3.41
CA ASP A 157 5.04 -0.62 -3.75
C ASP A 157 6.14 -0.92 -2.70
N LEU A 158 5.92 -1.93 -1.82
CA LEU A 158 6.88 -2.29 -0.77
C LEU A 158 8.27 -2.64 -1.33
N GLY A 159 8.32 -3.29 -2.48
CA GLY A 159 9.57 -3.57 -3.18
C GLY A 159 10.36 -2.31 -3.51
N ARG A 160 9.69 -1.25 -3.97
CA ARG A 160 10.32 0.05 -4.26
C ARG A 160 10.83 0.74 -3.00
N PHE A 161 10.06 0.71 -1.90
CA PHE A 161 10.53 1.22 -0.60
C PHE A 161 11.83 0.52 -0.17
N TYR A 162 11.86 -0.80 -0.26
CA TYR A 162 13.04 -1.57 0.10
C TYR A 162 14.25 -1.22 -0.77
N LEU A 163 14.09 -1.24 -2.09
CA LEU A 163 15.17 -0.96 -3.04
C LEU A 163 15.71 0.46 -2.91
N LEU A 164 14.85 1.45 -2.65
CA LEU A 164 15.27 2.82 -2.33
C LEU A 164 16.09 2.88 -1.05
N GLY A 165 15.69 2.13 -0.02
CA GLY A 165 16.46 2.01 1.21
C GLY A 165 17.82 1.37 1.00
N VAL A 166 17.90 0.32 0.20
CA VAL A 166 19.17 -0.33 -0.18
C VAL A 166 20.07 0.65 -0.95
N ALA A 167 19.50 1.34 -1.96
CA ALA A 167 20.25 2.33 -2.73
C ALA A 167 20.75 3.46 -1.82
N ALA A 168 19.92 3.98 -0.91
CA ALA A 168 20.30 5.06 -0.01
C ALA A 168 21.41 4.68 0.97
N GLU A 169 21.44 3.44 1.42
CA GLU A 169 22.40 2.95 2.42
C GLU A 169 23.72 2.47 1.81
N HIS A 170 23.64 1.73 0.71
CA HIS A 170 24.80 1.03 0.13
C HIS A 170 25.31 1.67 -1.16
N HIS A 171 24.45 2.39 -1.89
CA HIS A 171 24.73 2.94 -3.22
C HIS A 171 24.17 4.37 -3.40
N PRO A 172 24.50 5.33 -2.52
CA PRO A 172 23.90 6.67 -2.54
C PRO A 172 24.16 7.45 -3.84
N GLU A 173 25.18 7.06 -4.61
CA GLU A 173 25.47 7.62 -5.94
C GLU A 173 24.34 7.36 -6.94
N LEU A 174 23.59 6.25 -6.80
CA LEU A 174 22.49 5.89 -7.69
C LEU A 174 21.32 6.88 -7.58
N LEU A 175 21.17 7.55 -6.44
CA LEU A 175 20.10 8.53 -6.22
C LEU A 175 20.31 9.83 -7.02
N LYS A 176 21.49 10.04 -7.62
CA LYS A 176 21.81 11.21 -8.45
C LYS A 176 21.26 11.10 -9.86
N ASP A 177 21.11 9.89 -10.39
CA ASP A 177 20.53 9.60 -11.71
C ASP A 177 19.19 8.88 -11.53
N GLN A 178 18.15 9.67 -11.27
CA GLN A 178 16.80 9.12 -11.03
C GLN A 178 16.26 8.37 -12.23
N ALA A 179 16.55 8.78 -13.46
CA ALA A 179 16.03 8.13 -14.66
C ALA A 179 16.53 6.69 -14.80
N THR A 180 17.85 6.47 -14.60
CA THR A 180 18.45 5.14 -14.66
C THR A 180 18.05 4.29 -13.46
N LEU A 181 17.95 4.88 -12.27
CA LEU A 181 17.49 4.20 -11.06
C LEU A 181 16.06 3.67 -11.22
N VAL A 182 15.13 4.48 -11.75
CA VAL A 182 13.73 4.09 -11.99
C VAL A 182 13.63 2.81 -12.80
N ILE A 183 14.37 2.71 -13.91
CA ILE A 183 14.37 1.52 -14.77
C ILE A 183 14.81 0.27 -14.00
N ALA A 184 15.86 0.40 -13.18
CA ALA A 184 16.35 -0.71 -12.36
C ALA A 184 15.37 -1.09 -11.23
N LEU A 185 14.70 -0.10 -10.63
CA LEU A 185 13.68 -0.36 -9.62
C LEU A 185 12.48 -1.09 -10.23
N ASP A 186 12.02 -0.71 -11.40
CA ASP A 186 10.90 -1.37 -12.07
C ASP A 186 11.20 -2.85 -12.41
N GLU A 187 12.44 -3.17 -12.76
CA GLU A 187 12.87 -4.53 -13.04
C GLU A 187 12.83 -5.42 -11.78
N LEU A 188 13.30 -4.90 -10.64
CA LEU A 188 13.48 -5.67 -9.42
C LEU A 188 12.29 -5.61 -8.46
N ASP A 189 11.45 -4.61 -8.57
CA ASP A 189 10.40 -4.27 -7.63
C ASP A 189 9.42 -5.43 -7.38
N ARG A 190 8.94 -6.10 -8.43
CA ARG A 190 8.00 -7.23 -8.28
C ARG A 190 8.62 -8.40 -7.52
N THR A 191 9.88 -8.70 -7.80
CA THR A 191 10.60 -9.80 -7.12
C THR A 191 10.88 -9.43 -5.68
N ALA A 192 11.36 -8.21 -5.42
CA ALA A 192 11.59 -7.70 -4.07
C ALA A 192 10.30 -7.64 -3.27
N GLY A 193 9.23 -7.09 -3.84
CA GLY A 193 7.92 -7.01 -3.22
C GLY A 193 7.37 -8.38 -2.84
N ARG A 194 7.38 -9.36 -3.76
CA ARG A 194 6.95 -10.73 -3.47
C ARG A 194 7.71 -11.32 -2.29
N ARG A 195 9.05 -11.30 -2.32
CA ARG A 195 9.88 -11.87 -1.25
C ARG A 195 9.64 -11.20 0.10
N LEU A 196 9.47 -9.87 0.12
CA LEU A 196 9.17 -9.12 1.33
C LEU A 196 7.81 -9.52 1.92
N LEU A 197 6.78 -9.61 1.09
CA LEU A 197 5.43 -9.98 1.53
C LEU A 197 5.38 -11.42 2.04
N GLU A 198 6.09 -12.34 1.39
CA GLU A 198 6.25 -13.73 1.84
C GLU A 198 7.00 -13.79 3.20
N ALA A 199 8.09 -13.03 3.34
CA ALA A 199 8.85 -12.94 4.59
C ALA A 199 8.04 -12.35 5.75
N LEU A 200 7.12 -11.42 5.45
CA LEU A 200 6.15 -10.86 6.40
C LEU A 200 4.99 -11.82 6.73
N GLY A 201 4.90 -12.97 6.06
CA GLY A 201 3.82 -13.94 6.26
C GLY A 201 2.46 -13.46 5.76
N LEU A 202 2.40 -12.57 4.76
CA LEU A 202 1.13 -12.13 4.21
C LEU A 202 0.45 -13.26 3.41
N PRO A 203 -0.90 -13.26 3.35
CA PRO A 203 -1.65 -14.27 2.60
C PRO A 203 -1.22 -14.34 1.13
N PRO A 204 -1.16 -15.54 0.53
CA PRO A 204 -0.81 -15.70 -0.88
C PRO A 204 -1.68 -14.87 -1.83
N THR A 205 -2.96 -14.64 -1.50
CA THR A 205 -3.87 -13.79 -2.25
C THR A 205 -3.36 -12.35 -2.39
N ILE A 206 -2.77 -11.79 -1.32
CA ILE A 206 -2.17 -10.45 -1.31
C ILE A 206 -0.85 -10.46 -2.10
N VAL A 207 0.00 -11.46 -1.85
CA VAL A 207 1.30 -11.61 -2.54
C VAL A 207 1.11 -11.66 -4.05
N ASP A 208 0.17 -12.49 -4.51
CA ASP A 208 -0.13 -12.66 -5.93
C ASP A 208 -0.78 -11.41 -6.54
N ALA A 209 -1.68 -10.74 -5.82
CA ALA A 209 -2.27 -9.49 -6.27
C ALA A 209 -1.22 -8.42 -6.52
N VAL A 210 -0.27 -8.26 -5.61
CA VAL A 210 0.83 -7.28 -5.73
C VAL A 210 1.79 -7.66 -6.86
N ALA A 211 2.15 -8.94 -6.98
CA ALA A 211 3.03 -9.41 -8.05
C ALA A 211 2.42 -9.25 -9.46
N GLN A 212 1.09 -9.31 -9.56
CA GLN A 212 0.35 -9.17 -10.82
C GLN A 212 -0.23 -7.77 -11.03
N ARG A 213 0.07 -6.81 -10.17
CA ARG A 213 -0.42 -5.43 -10.30
C ARG A 213 -0.01 -4.83 -11.67
N GLY A 214 -0.83 -4.34 -12.44
CA GLY A 214 -0.56 -3.84 -13.79
C GLY A 214 -1.01 -4.80 -14.88
N VAL A 215 -1.59 -5.95 -14.50
CA VAL A 215 -2.29 -6.85 -15.42
C VAL A 215 -3.75 -6.88 -15.02
N PHE A 216 -4.61 -6.48 -15.94
CA PHE A 216 -6.07 -6.57 -15.77
C PHE A 216 -6.59 -7.84 -16.45
N GLY A 217 -7.41 -8.62 -15.72
CA GLY A 217 -7.96 -9.88 -16.22
C GLY A 217 -9.04 -9.75 -17.30
N GLY A 218 -9.42 -8.52 -17.66
CA GLY A 218 -10.27 -8.22 -18.83
C GLY A 218 -11.78 -8.23 -18.57
N SER A 219 -12.26 -8.36 -17.34
CA SER A 219 -13.70 -8.34 -17.03
C SER A 219 -14.10 -7.30 -15.99
N MET A 220 -15.25 -6.67 -16.22
CA MET A 220 -15.97 -5.87 -15.23
C MET A 220 -17.26 -6.58 -14.85
N PRO A 221 -17.60 -6.70 -13.58
CA PRO A 221 -16.86 -6.25 -12.38
C PRO A 221 -15.55 -7.02 -12.12
N PRO A 222 -14.60 -6.45 -11.36
CA PRO A 222 -13.33 -7.09 -11.00
C PRO A 222 -13.54 -8.46 -10.36
N GLN A 223 -12.77 -9.47 -10.80
CA GLN A 223 -12.91 -10.85 -10.35
C GLN A 223 -11.76 -11.30 -9.44
N SER A 224 -10.68 -10.52 -9.36
CA SER A 224 -9.50 -10.81 -8.55
C SER A 224 -9.03 -9.57 -7.78
N LEU A 225 -8.25 -9.79 -6.71
CA LEU A 225 -7.59 -8.68 -6.00
C LEU A 225 -6.59 -7.95 -6.91
N SER A 226 -5.99 -8.64 -7.89
CA SER A 226 -5.13 -8.01 -8.91
C SER A 226 -5.91 -6.99 -9.75
N ASP A 227 -7.15 -7.32 -10.16
CA ASP A 227 -8.00 -6.42 -10.92
C ASP A 227 -8.41 -5.20 -10.10
N VAL A 228 -8.77 -5.41 -8.81
CA VAL A 228 -9.09 -4.32 -7.89
C VAL A 228 -7.88 -3.41 -7.71
N LEU A 229 -6.70 -3.99 -7.51
CA LEU A 229 -5.46 -3.23 -7.34
C LEU A 229 -5.08 -2.48 -8.61
N PHE A 230 -5.23 -3.11 -9.79
CA PHE A 230 -5.04 -2.45 -11.08
C PHE A 230 -5.92 -1.21 -11.20
N LEU A 231 -7.23 -1.34 -10.96
CA LEU A 231 -8.17 -0.23 -11.03
C LEU A 231 -7.85 0.86 -10.01
N ALA A 232 -7.47 0.49 -8.79
CA ALA A 232 -7.07 1.44 -7.77
C ALA A 232 -5.82 2.24 -8.17
N CYS A 233 -4.79 1.56 -8.71
CA CYS A 233 -3.59 2.21 -9.25
C CYS A 233 -3.91 3.10 -10.45
N TRP A 234 -4.85 2.68 -11.29
CA TRP A 234 -5.28 3.41 -12.47
C TRP A 234 -6.11 4.66 -12.12
N LEU A 235 -6.98 4.59 -11.10
CA LEU A 235 -7.79 5.70 -10.60
C LEU A 235 -7.02 6.69 -9.72
N ALA A 236 -5.87 6.30 -9.15
CA ALA A 236 -5.15 7.10 -8.19
C ALA A 236 -4.79 8.49 -8.75
N PRO A 237 -5.14 9.58 -8.03
CA PRO A 237 -4.85 10.96 -8.46
C PRO A 237 -3.36 11.28 -8.35
N SER A 238 -2.66 10.67 -7.38
CA SER A 238 -1.23 10.85 -7.17
C SER A 238 -0.44 10.18 -8.28
N ALA A 239 0.45 10.95 -8.92
CA ALA A 239 1.34 10.41 -9.94
C ALA A 239 2.28 9.37 -9.33
N ASN A 240 2.52 8.29 -10.08
CA ASN A 240 3.61 7.41 -9.74
C ASN A 240 4.94 8.16 -9.97
N PRO A 241 5.79 8.35 -8.94
CA PRO A 241 7.02 9.13 -9.09
C PRO A 241 8.05 8.46 -10.02
N PHE A 242 7.78 7.23 -10.45
CA PHE A 242 8.61 6.43 -11.34
C PHE A 242 8.07 6.33 -12.76
N GLU A 243 6.96 7.00 -13.08
CA GLU A 243 6.36 7.00 -14.41
C GLU A 243 6.48 8.39 -15.04
N ASP A 244 6.68 8.42 -16.35
CA ASP A 244 6.57 9.65 -17.13
C ASP A 244 5.09 10.07 -17.17
N PRO A 245 4.75 11.31 -16.74
CA PRO A 245 3.36 11.76 -16.70
C PRO A 245 2.65 11.77 -18.06
N GLU A 246 3.37 12.08 -19.15
CA GLU A 246 2.78 12.14 -20.51
C GLU A 246 2.50 10.73 -21.04
N LEU A 247 3.44 9.80 -20.83
CA LEU A 247 3.27 8.40 -21.19
C LEU A 247 2.13 7.77 -20.41
N ARG A 248 2.01 8.11 -19.12
CA ARG A 248 0.93 7.62 -18.28
C ARG A 248 -0.44 8.11 -18.73
N GLU A 249 -0.60 9.39 -19.08
CA GLU A 249 -1.88 9.93 -19.56
C GLU A 249 -2.33 9.18 -20.81
N THR A 250 -1.39 8.92 -21.72
CA THR A 250 -1.64 8.16 -22.95
C THR A 250 -2.03 6.70 -22.64
N ALA A 251 -1.29 6.02 -21.77
CA ALA A 251 -1.58 4.65 -21.35
C ALA A 251 -2.95 4.57 -20.66
N ARG A 252 -3.25 5.50 -19.77
CA ARG A 252 -4.54 5.59 -19.07
C ARG A 252 -5.73 5.70 -20.02
N ALA A 253 -5.61 6.50 -21.09
CA ALA A 253 -6.66 6.64 -22.08
C ALA A 253 -6.88 5.33 -22.87
N GLN A 254 -5.80 4.64 -23.23
CA GLN A 254 -5.86 3.37 -23.95
C GLN A 254 -6.43 2.24 -23.06
N GLU A 255 -5.98 2.15 -21.82
CA GLU A 255 -6.46 1.19 -20.83
C GLU A 255 -7.95 1.42 -20.53
N GLY A 256 -8.38 2.67 -20.32
CA GLY A 256 -9.80 3.01 -20.12
C GLY A 256 -10.70 2.55 -21.28
N ALA A 257 -10.25 2.74 -22.52
CA ALA A 257 -10.96 2.26 -23.67
C ALA A 257 -11.04 0.72 -23.73
N ALA A 258 -9.94 0.03 -23.38
CA ALA A 258 -9.90 -1.44 -23.32
C ALA A 258 -10.79 -2.01 -22.20
N LEU A 259 -10.95 -1.27 -21.10
CA LEU A 259 -11.82 -1.63 -19.97
C LEU A 259 -13.31 -1.36 -20.26
N GLY A 260 -13.64 -0.68 -21.36
CA GLY A 260 -15.00 -0.21 -21.63
C GLY A 260 -15.47 0.87 -20.65
N LEU A 261 -14.54 1.51 -19.94
CA LEU A 261 -14.81 2.58 -19.00
C LEU A 261 -14.64 3.93 -19.72
N ASP A 262 -15.73 4.63 -19.94
CA ASP A 262 -15.64 6.01 -20.44
C ASP A 262 -15.23 6.99 -19.32
N ARG A 263 -14.72 8.15 -19.73
CA ARG A 263 -14.26 9.20 -18.80
C ARG A 263 -15.35 9.66 -17.84
N GLN A 264 -16.61 9.67 -18.28
CA GLN A 264 -17.74 10.13 -17.47
C GLN A 264 -18.05 9.12 -16.37
N THR A 265 -18.17 7.84 -16.70
CA THR A 265 -18.38 6.76 -15.72
C THR A 265 -17.32 6.76 -14.61
N ILE A 266 -16.05 6.99 -15.00
CA ILE A 266 -14.94 7.09 -14.04
C ILE A 266 -15.08 8.31 -13.14
N ALA A 267 -15.34 9.47 -13.73
CA ALA A 267 -15.50 10.73 -13.00
C ALA A 267 -16.68 10.64 -12.03
N ASP A 268 -17.78 10.05 -12.45
CA ASP A 268 -18.97 9.85 -11.63
C ASP A 268 -18.68 8.90 -10.46
N PHE A 269 -17.95 7.80 -10.69
CA PHE A 269 -17.54 6.89 -9.62
C PHE A 269 -16.63 7.58 -8.59
N VAL A 270 -15.59 8.27 -9.05
CA VAL A 270 -14.66 8.98 -8.16
C VAL A 270 -15.38 10.09 -7.38
N THR A 271 -16.26 10.84 -8.05
CA THR A 271 -17.05 11.91 -7.40
C THR A 271 -18.01 11.34 -6.35
N ALA A 272 -18.76 10.28 -6.69
CA ALA A 272 -19.69 9.64 -5.78
C ALA A 272 -19.03 8.93 -4.59
N SER A 273 -17.73 8.64 -4.69
CA SER A 273 -16.94 7.94 -3.67
C SER A 273 -15.95 8.87 -2.96
N GLY A 274 -15.86 10.14 -3.32
CA GLY A 274 -14.82 11.06 -2.88
C GLY A 274 -14.68 11.17 -1.36
N ASP A 275 -15.77 11.37 -0.64
CA ASP A 275 -15.76 11.49 0.82
C ASP A 275 -15.30 10.18 1.50
N GLU A 276 -15.69 9.04 0.94
CA GLU A 276 -15.31 7.72 1.44
C GLU A 276 -13.81 7.48 1.23
N ILE A 277 -13.30 7.73 0.01
CA ILE A 277 -11.88 7.62 -0.32
C ILE A 277 -11.05 8.57 0.56
N TYR A 278 -11.47 9.83 0.67
CA TYR A 278 -10.76 10.83 1.47
C TYR A 278 -10.68 10.43 2.95
N SER A 279 -11.80 9.99 3.54
CA SER A 279 -11.83 9.63 4.95
C SER A 279 -10.97 8.40 5.29
N ILE A 280 -10.89 7.43 4.38
CA ILE A 280 -9.99 6.26 4.52
C ILE A 280 -8.54 6.69 4.38
N ALA A 281 -8.20 7.47 3.34
CA ALA A 281 -6.85 7.98 3.13
C ALA A 281 -6.37 8.76 4.37
N LEU A 282 -7.19 9.63 4.91
CA LEU A 282 -6.89 10.40 6.12
C LEU A 282 -6.64 9.50 7.35
N ALA A 283 -7.33 8.37 7.46
CA ALA A 283 -7.09 7.41 8.54
C ALA A 283 -5.78 6.63 8.38
N LEU A 284 -5.33 6.44 7.15
CA LEU A 284 -4.05 5.78 6.84
C LEU A 284 -2.85 6.72 7.01
N GLU A 285 -2.99 8.02 6.72
CA GLU A 285 -1.89 9.01 6.76
C GLU A 285 -1.45 9.41 8.17
N ALA A 286 -2.36 9.57 9.10
CA ALA A 286 -2.11 10.24 10.39
C ALA A 286 -0.98 9.72 11.28
#